data_0a678c171279de35f1cb3545922f7e4d
#
_entry.id   0a678c171279de35f1cb3545922f7e4d
#
_cell.length_a   1.000
_cell.length_b   1.000
_cell.length_c   1.000
_cell.angle_alpha   90.00
_cell.angle_beta   90.00
_cell.angle_gamma   90.00
#
_symmetry.space_group_name_H-M   'P 1'
#
loop_
_entity.id
_entity.type
_entity.pdbx_description
1 polymer ?
#
loop_
_entity_poly.entity_id
_entity_poly.type
_entity_poly.pdbx_seq_one_letter_code
_entity_poly.pdbx_strand_id
1 'polypeptide(L)'
;DALPISFKKHSAAKSVHHGFMGGLLEHTLSVTDMCQYFAEHYPMIHRDLLITAALFHDMGKIQEISDFPMNDYTDDGQLLGHIYIGARCMENAAAQIPNFPPKLKNELVHCILAHHGKMEFGSPKVPAIMEAMALHMADNADAKLQTLTEVFTQAGDNMGWLGFNRMFESNLRKTSEE
;
A
#
# COMPACT_ATOMS: atom_id res chain seq x y z
N ASP A 1 13.45 16.45 -6.84
CA ASP A 1 12.96 15.37 -5.97
C ASP A 1 11.48 15.56 -5.75
N ALA A 2 10.65 14.69 -6.34
CA ALA A 2 9.19 14.79 -6.26
C ALA A 2 8.64 14.31 -4.90
N LEU A 3 9.38 13.46 -4.17
CA LEU A 3 8.94 12.92 -2.89
C LEU A 3 9.67 13.59 -1.72
N PRO A 4 8.95 14.00 -0.65
CA PRO A 4 9.55 14.55 0.56
C PRO A 4 10.58 13.59 1.18
N ILE A 5 11.58 14.13 1.86
CA ILE A 5 12.58 13.31 2.58
C ILE A 5 11.89 12.45 3.64
N SER A 6 10.84 12.96 4.29
CA SER A 6 10.01 12.19 5.22
C SER A 6 9.47 10.91 4.59
N PHE A 7 8.87 10.99 3.39
CA PHE A 7 8.37 9.81 2.67
C PHE A 7 9.46 8.76 2.42
N LYS A 8 10.66 9.19 2.00
CA LYS A 8 11.79 8.31 1.69
C LYS A 8 12.36 7.57 2.91
N LYS A 9 12.13 8.09 4.11
CA LYS A 9 12.63 7.51 5.37
C LYS A 9 11.56 6.84 6.20
N HIS A 10 10.28 7.00 5.82
CA HIS A 10 9.16 6.51 6.60
C HIS A 10 9.00 5.00 6.48
N SER A 11 8.50 4.37 7.55
CA SER A 11 8.09 2.95 7.53
C SER A 11 6.70 2.80 6.93
N ALA A 12 6.40 1.66 6.34
CA ALA A 12 5.06 1.35 5.85
C ALA A 12 4.11 0.83 6.94
N ALA A 13 4.65 0.38 8.09
CA ALA A 13 3.87 -0.18 9.17
C ALA A 13 4.59 -0.05 10.52
N LYS A 14 3.84 -0.16 11.63
CA LYS A 14 4.39 -0.14 12.97
C LYS A 14 5.28 -1.36 13.28
N SER A 15 4.87 -2.56 12.83
CA SER A 15 5.52 -3.81 13.26
C SER A 15 5.38 -4.99 12.31
N VAL A 16 4.82 -4.80 11.13
CA VAL A 16 4.64 -5.84 10.11
C VAL A 16 5.36 -5.43 8.82
N HIS A 17 5.18 -6.17 7.72
CA HIS A 17 5.85 -5.95 6.43
C HIS A 17 6.24 -4.48 6.19
N HIS A 18 7.48 -4.26 5.73
CA HIS A 18 8.05 -2.91 5.52
C HIS A 18 8.10 -1.99 6.77
N GLY A 19 8.11 -2.54 7.99
CA GLY A 19 8.19 -1.80 9.27
C GLY A 19 9.59 -1.25 9.59
N PHE A 20 10.38 -0.89 8.60
CA PHE A 20 11.75 -0.35 8.71
C PHE A 20 11.90 0.99 7.99
N MET A 21 13.01 1.68 8.25
CA MET A 21 13.30 2.97 7.61
C MET A 21 13.40 2.81 6.08
N GLY A 22 12.54 3.54 5.35
CA GLY A 22 12.44 3.45 3.89
C GLY A 22 11.43 2.39 3.40
N GLY A 23 10.80 1.64 4.30
CA GLY A 23 9.84 0.60 3.95
C GLY A 23 8.63 1.13 3.16
N LEU A 24 8.16 2.34 3.46
CA LEU A 24 7.08 2.98 2.70
C LEU A 24 7.47 3.23 1.24
N LEU A 25 8.70 3.65 0.99
CA LEU A 25 9.20 3.86 -0.39
C LEU A 25 9.34 2.53 -1.12
N GLU A 26 9.90 1.52 -0.48
CA GLU A 26 10.09 0.18 -1.06
C GLU A 26 8.74 -0.44 -1.43
N HIS A 27 7.79 -0.44 -0.51
CA HIS A 27 6.42 -0.88 -0.76
C HIS A 27 5.77 -0.13 -1.92
N THR A 28 5.83 1.20 -1.90
CA THR A 28 5.23 2.03 -2.97
C THR A 28 5.83 1.73 -4.34
N LEU A 29 7.14 1.49 -4.44
CA LEU A 29 7.79 1.10 -5.68
C LEU A 29 7.33 -0.27 -6.16
N SER A 30 7.32 -1.27 -5.30
CA SER A 30 6.87 -2.62 -5.61
C SER A 30 5.42 -2.63 -6.10
N VAL A 31 4.51 -1.94 -5.41
CA VAL A 31 3.11 -1.79 -5.84
C VAL A 31 3.00 -1.07 -7.19
N THR A 32 3.81 -0.03 -7.40
CA THR A 32 3.81 0.72 -8.68
C THR A 32 4.29 -0.14 -9.84
N ASP A 33 5.31 -0.97 -9.66
CA ASP A 33 5.82 -1.89 -10.69
C ASP A 33 4.77 -2.95 -11.06
N MET A 34 4.05 -3.51 -10.07
CA MET A 34 2.93 -4.42 -10.36
C MET A 34 1.79 -3.70 -11.09
N CYS A 35 1.46 -2.47 -10.70
CA CYS A 35 0.46 -1.65 -11.38
C CYS A 35 0.87 -1.32 -12.82
N GLN A 36 2.16 -1.07 -13.08
CA GLN A 36 2.68 -0.89 -14.44
C GLN A 36 2.46 -2.15 -15.28
N TYR A 37 2.78 -3.33 -14.75
CA TYR A 37 2.52 -4.60 -15.41
C TYR A 37 1.03 -4.78 -15.74
N PHE A 38 0.12 -4.49 -14.80
CA PHE A 38 -1.32 -4.57 -15.06
C PHE A 38 -1.77 -3.61 -16.17
N ALA A 39 -1.28 -2.38 -16.16
CA ALA A 39 -1.62 -1.38 -17.19
C ALA A 39 -1.14 -1.78 -18.59
N GLU A 40 0.00 -2.46 -18.70
CA GLU A 40 0.52 -2.99 -19.98
C GLU A 40 -0.28 -4.21 -20.45
N HIS A 41 -0.75 -5.04 -19.52
CA HIS A 41 -1.44 -6.29 -19.85
C HIS A 41 -2.94 -6.10 -20.12
N TYR A 42 -3.58 -5.13 -19.46
CA TYR A 42 -5.02 -4.86 -19.57
C TYR A 42 -5.29 -3.49 -20.20
N PRO A 43 -5.51 -3.41 -21.53
CA PRO A 43 -5.61 -2.14 -22.26
C PRO A 43 -6.79 -1.22 -21.85
N MET A 44 -7.75 -1.75 -21.09
CA MET A 44 -8.86 -0.94 -20.56
C MET A 44 -8.47 -0.11 -19.33
N ILE A 45 -7.35 -0.41 -18.68
CA ILE A 45 -6.84 0.33 -17.53
C ILE A 45 -6.31 1.69 -17.99
N HIS A 46 -6.76 2.75 -17.36
CA HIS A 46 -6.18 4.08 -17.52
C HIS A 46 -4.84 4.14 -16.77
N ARG A 47 -3.74 3.87 -17.51
CA ARG A 47 -2.39 3.74 -16.93
C ARG A 47 -2.00 4.89 -16.00
N ASP A 48 -2.18 6.13 -16.45
CA ASP A 48 -1.71 7.30 -15.68
C ASP A 48 -2.51 7.50 -14.40
N LEU A 49 -3.81 7.16 -14.40
CA LEU A 49 -4.65 7.14 -13.21
C LEU A 49 -4.15 6.08 -12.22
N LEU A 50 -3.92 4.85 -12.69
CA LEU A 50 -3.46 3.74 -11.85
C LEU A 50 -2.09 4.03 -11.24
N ILE A 51 -1.11 4.46 -12.05
CA ILE A 51 0.24 4.76 -11.55
C ILE A 51 0.22 5.93 -10.57
N THR A 52 -0.57 6.98 -10.83
CA THR A 52 -0.72 8.08 -9.87
C THR A 52 -1.32 7.59 -8.57
N ALA A 53 -2.38 6.77 -8.63
CA ALA A 53 -2.98 6.20 -7.44
C ALA A 53 -2.00 5.31 -6.66
N ALA A 54 -1.21 4.47 -7.35
CA ALA A 54 -0.19 3.62 -6.74
C ALA A 54 0.89 4.42 -6.01
N LEU A 55 1.37 5.51 -6.60
CA LEU A 55 2.38 6.38 -5.97
C LEU A 55 1.88 7.08 -4.70
N PHE A 56 0.58 7.29 -4.57
CA PHE A 56 0.01 8.09 -3.48
C PHE A 56 -0.94 7.32 -2.55
N HIS A 57 -1.20 6.02 -2.78
CA HIS A 57 -2.21 5.28 -2.01
C HIS A 57 -1.95 5.30 -0.51
N ASP A 58 -0.70 5.20 -0.12
CA ASP A 58 -0.23 5.11 1.25
C ASP A 58 0.41 6.40 1.79
N MET A 59 0.31 7.52 1.07
CA MET A 59 0.91 8.80 1.51
C MET A 59 0.39 9.27 2.87
N GLY A 60 -0.81 8.85 3.26
CA GLY A 60 -1.38 9.17 4.57
C GLY A 60 -0.62 8.58 5.74
N LYS A 61 0.18 7.52 5.53
CA LYS A 61 1.02 6.89 6.56
C LYS A 61 2.06 7.85 7.15
N ILE A 62 2.49 8.85 6.41
CA ILE A 62 3.40 9.91 6.92
C ILE A 62 2.79 10.67 8.11
N GLN A 63 1.46 10.80 8.15
CA GLN A 63 0.75 11.44 9.28
C GLN A 63 0.19 10.41 10.26
N GLU A 64 -0.06 9.19 9.82
CA GLU A 64 -0.59 8.11 10.64
C GLU A 64 0.44 7.56 11.64
N ILE A 65 1.69 7.44 11.22
CA ILE A 65 2.78 6.84 12.00
C ILE A 65 3.84 7.92 12.25
N SER A 66 4.39 7.96 13.46
CA SER A 66 5.49 8.87 13.80
C SER A 66 6.81 8.42 13.17
N ASP A 67 7.74 9.37 13.02
CA ASP A 67 9.07 9.09 12.47
C ASP A 67 9.84 8.04 13.29
N PHE A 68 10.67 7.29 12.59
CA PHE A 68 11.61 6.36 13.21
C PHE A 68 12.59 7.11 14.14
N PRO A 69 12.95 6.60 15.35
CA PRO A 69 12.79 5.21 15.79
C PRO A 69 11.50 4.92 16.58
N MET A 70 10.65 5.88 16.87
CA MET A 70 9.43 5.63 17.67
C MET A 70 8.46 4.75 16.91
N ASN A 71 8.22 5.04 15.63
CA ASN A 71 7.42 4.24 14.72
C ASN A 71 6.07 3.80 15.33
N ASP A 72 5.35 4.72 15.97
CA ASP A 72 4.07 4.48 16.64
C ASP A 72 2.96 5.32 16.04
N TYR A 73 1.71 4.93 16.24
CA TYR A 73 0.56 5.71 15.77
C TYR A 73 0.53 7.09 16.42
N THR A 74 0.27 8.11 15.60
CA THR A 74 -0.05 9.47 16.05
C THR A 74 -1.52 9.55 16.48
N ASP A 75 -1.92 10.65 17.13
CA ASP A 75 -3.33 10.90 17.46
C ASP A 75 -4.19 10.97 16.19
N ASP A 76 -3.71 11.63 15.13
CA ASP A 76 -4.38 11.66 13.83
C ASP A 76 -4.48 10.25 13.21
N GLY A 77 -3.43 9.45 13.34
CA GLY A 77 -3.42 8.06 12.89
C GLY A 77 -4.47 7.21 13.58
N GLN A 78 -4.58 7.32 14.90
CA GLN A 78 -5.57 6.59 15.69
C GLN A 78 -7.01 7.03 15.41
N LEU A 79 -7.23 8.32 15.18
CA LEU A 79 -8.58 8.87 15.02
C LEU A 79 -9.08 8.81 13.57
N LEU A 80 -8.21 8.98 12.58
CA LEU A 80 -8.59 9.17 11.18
C LEU A 80 -8.10 8.03 10.26
N GLY A 81 -6.91 7.50 10.52
CA GLY A 81 -6.27 6.47 9.69
C GLY A 81 -5.74 7.00 8.34
N HIS A 82 -4.71 6.32 7.80
CA HIS A 82 -4.00 6.76 6.59
C HIS A 82 -4.89 6.86 5.34
N ILE A 83 -5.91 6.01 5.21
CA ILE A 83 -6.80 6.01 4.04
C ILE A 83 -7.52 7.35 3.92
N TYR A 84 -8.13 7.83 5.01
CA TYR A 84 -8.80 9.12 5.01
C TYR A 84 -7.82 10.28 4.87
N ILE A 85 -6.70 10.23 5.58
CA ILE A 85 -5.64 11.25 5.51
C ILE A 85 -5.11 11.35 4.07
N GLY A 86 -4.81 10.22 3.42
CA GLY A 86 -4.35 10.16 2.04
C GLY A 86 -5.37 10.70 1.04
N ALA A 87 -6.65 10.33 1.19
CA ALA A 87 -7.74 10.84 0.37
C ALA A 87 -7.87 12.36 0.47
N ARG A 88 -7.84 12.91 1.69
CA ARG A 88 -7.84 14.35 1.95
C ARG A 88 -6.63 15.07 1.33
N CYS A 89 -5.44 14.47 1.43
CA CYS A 89 -4.23 15.02 0.80
C CYS A 89 -4.37 15.07 -0.72
N MET A 90 -4.92 14.03 -1.35
CA MET A 90 -5.15 13.98 -2.79
C MET A 90 -6.18 15.03 -3.23
N GLU A 91 -7.27 15.20 -2.51
CA GLU A 91 -8.27 16.26 -2.80
C GLU A 91 -7.64 17.65 -2.73
N ASN A 92 -6.85 17.93 -1.68
CA ASN A 92 -6.17 19.21 -1.51
C ASN A 92 -5.14 19.47 -2.62
N ALA A 93 -4.38 18.44 -3.03
CA ALA A 93 -3.41 18.57 -4.12
C ALA A 93 -4.12 18.85 -5.46
N ALA A 94 -5.18 18.13 -5.77
CA ALA A 94 -5.99 18.35 -6.97
C ALA A 94 -6.62 19.75 -7.02
N ALA A 95 -7.04 20.29 -5.86
CA ALA A 95 -7.60 21.64 -5.76
C ALA A 95 -6.59 22.76 -6.07
N GLN A 96 -5.28 22.48 -5.96
CA GLN A 96 -4.22 23.44 -6.29
C GLN A 96 -3.89 23.46 -7.79
N ILE A 97 -4.38 22.51 -8.57
CA ILE A 97 -4.15 22.45 -10.01
C ILE A 97 -5.31 23.13 -10.74
N PRO A 98 -5.07 24.24 -11.46
CA PRO A 98 -6.12 24.93 -12.18
C PRO A 98 -6.85 24.00 -13.16
N ASN A 99 -8.19 24.00 -13.13
CA ASN A 99 -9.05 23.21 -14.00
C ASN A 99 -8.84 21.68 -13.91
N PHE A 100 -8.34 21.15 -12.77
CA PHE A 100 -8.25 19.70 -12.58
C PHE A 100 -9.63 19.05 -12.77
N PRO A 101 -9.76 18.02 -13.64
CA PRO A 101 -11.07 17.44 -13.95
C PRO A 101 -11.74 16.83 -12.71
N PRO A 102 -12.95 17.25 -12.31
CA PRO A 102 -13.59 16.75 -11.09
C PRO A 102 -13.83 15.22 -11.08
N LYS A 103 -14.11 14.63 -12.24
CA LYS A 103 -14.29 13.17 -12.36
C LYS A 103 -12.99 12.44 -12.08
N LEU A 104 -11.89 12.85 -12.70
CA LEU A 104 -10.57 12.27 -12.50
C LEU A 104 -10.13 12.39 -11.04
N LYS A 105 -10.38 13.55 -10.39
CA LYS A 105 -10.15 13.71 -8.95
C LYS A 105 -10.90 12.66 -8.12
N ASN A 106 -12.19 12.47 -8.41
CA ASN A 106 -13.00 11.50 -7.66
C ASN A 106 -12.55 10.05 -7.91
N GLU A 107 -12.09 9.73 -9.11
CA GLU A 107 -11.53 8.42 -9.46
C GLU A 107 -10.21 8.15 -8.71
N LEU A 108 -9.30 9.12 -8.63
CA LEU A 108 -8.08 9.04 -7.84
C LEU A 108 -8.39 8.86 -6.34
N VAL A 109 -9.28 9.68 -5.80
CA VAL A 109 -9.71 9.58 -4.41
C VAL A 109 -10.36 8.22 -4.14
N HIS A 110 -11.19 7.71 -5.09
CA HIS A 110 -11.79 6.39 -4.97
C HIS A 110 -10.73 5.28 -4.91
N CYS A 111 -9.68 5.33 -5.73
CA CYS A 111 -8.59 4.37 -5.66
C CYS A 111 -7.95 4.35 -4.26
N ILE A 112 -7.70 5.51 -3.66
CA ILE A 112 -7.15 5.60 -2.29
C ILE A 112 -8.14 5.05 -1.27
N LEU A 113 -9.44 5.41 -1.34
CA LEU A 113 -10.45 4.93 -0.40
C LEU A 113 -10.71 3.43 -0.49
N ALA A 114 -10.39 2.79 -1.62
CA ALA A 114 -10.71 1.40 -1.91
C ALA A 114 -9.50 0.45 -1.90
N HIS A 115 -8.26 0.94 -1.69
CA HIS A 115 -7.06 0.13 -1.95
C HIS A 115 -6.93 -1.11 -1.04
N HIS A 116 -7.43 -1.10 0.19
CA HIS A 116 -7.50 -2.33 0.99
C HIS A 116 -8.56 -3.34 0.52
N GLY A 117 -9.45 -2.95 -0.43
CA GLY A 117 -10.37 -3.82 -1.15
C GLY A 117 -11.62 -4.24 -0.41
N LYS A 118 -11.58 -4.41 0.90
CA LYS A 118 -12.69 -4.87 1.73
C LYS A 118 -12.95 -3.93 2.91
N MET A 119 -14.22 -3.79 3.28
CA MET A 119 -14.61 -2.98 4.45
C MET A 119 -14.05 -3.54 5.76
N GLU A 120 -13.95 -4.85 5.89
CA GLU A 120 -13.34 -5.53 7.04
C GLU A 120 -11.84 -5.23 7.20
N PHE A 121 -11.17 -4.79 6.14
CA PHE A 121 -9.77 -4.35 6.14
C PHE A 121 -9.62 -2.82 6.29
N GLY A 122 -10.70 -2.13 6.63
CA GLY A 122 -10.71 -0.68 6.88
C GLY A 122 -10.97 0.18 5.64
N SER A 123 -11.17 -0.40 4.46
CA SER A 123 -11.57 0.38 3.28
C SER A 123 -12.99 0.93 3.44
N PRO A 124 -13.20 2.25 3.38
CA PRO A 124 -14.56 2.81 3.42
C PRO A 124 -15.36 2.54 2.14
N LYS A 125 -14.70 2.10 1.07
CA LYS A 125 -15.28 1.68 -0.22
C LYS A 125 -14.61 0.41 -0.72
N VAL A 126 -15.35 -0.39 -1.47
CA VAL A 126 -14.79 -1.49 -2.27
C VAL A 126 -14.43 -0.97 -3.66
N PRO A 127 -13.44 -1.58 -4.35
CA PRO A 127 -13.06 -1.18 -5.71
C PRO A 127 -14.23 -1.24 -6.68
N ALA A 128 -14.51 -0.11 -7.38
CA ALA A 128 -15.60 0.02 -8.32
C ALA A 128 -15.12 0.33 -9.77
N ILE A 129 -13.83 0.57 -9.96
CA ILE A 129 -13.20 0.77 -11.27
C ILE A 129 -11.99 -0.17 -11.39
N MET A 130 -11.54 -0.42 -12.63
CA MET A 130 -10.45 -1.36 -12.88
C MET A 130 -9.15 -0.95 -12.19
N GLU A 131 -8.84 0.32 -12.18
CA GLU A 131 -7.65 0.89 -11.54
C GLU A 131 -7.66 0.66 -10.02
N ALA A 132 -8.79 0.86 -9.36
CA ALA A 132 -8.92 0.61 -7.93
C ALA A 132 -8.77 -0.89 -7.61
N MET A 133 -9.30 -1.78 -8.47
CA MET A 133 -9.14 -3.22 -8.33
C MET A 133 -7.69 -3.64 -8.56
N ALA A 134 -7.04 -3.13 -9.59
CA ALA A 134 -5.63 -3.42 -9.90
C ALA A 134 -4.72 -2.94 -8.75
N LEU A 135 -4.94 -1.73 -8.25
CA LEU A 135 -4.21 -1.21 -7.09
C LEU A 135 -4.37 -2.10 -5.86
N HIS A 136 -5.62 -2.47 -5.52
CA HIS A 136 -5.89 -3.39 -4.41
C HIS A 136 -5.16 -4.71 -4.55
N MET A 137 -5.15 -5.31 -5.75
CA MET A 137 -4.46 -6.58 -5.99
C MET A 137 -2.95 -6.43 -5.84
N ALA A 138 -2.35 -5.36 -6.35
CA ALA A 138 -0.92 -5.09 -6.24
C ALA A 138 -0.50 -4.87 -4.78
N ASP A 139 -1.21 -4.03 -4.04
CA ASP A 139 -0.98 -3.73 -2.63
C ASP A 139 -1.07 -5.00 -1.76
N ASN A 140 -2.17 -5.76 -1.90
CA ASN A 140 -2.37 -7.01 -1.15
C ASN A 140 -1.33 -8.08 -1.52
N ALA A 141 -0.89 -8.15 -2.77
CA ALA A 141 0.15 -9.09 -3.20
C ALA A 141 1.50 -8.73 -2.57
N ASP A 142 1.92 -7.46 -2.64
CA ASP A 142 3.16 -7.00 -2.04
C ASP A 142 3.19 -7.24 -0.53
N ALA A 143 2.15 -6.81 0.19
CA ALA A 143 2.04 -6.99 1.63
C ALA A 143 2.16 -8.47 2.06
N LYS A 144 1.51 -9.38 1.33
CA LYS A 144 1.55 -10.82 1.64
C LYS A 144 2.87 -11.47 1.29
N LEU A 145 3.43 -11.16 0.11
CA LEU A 145 4.70 -11.75 -0.32
C LEU A 145 5.86 -11.25 0.55
N GLN A 146 5.84 -9.97 0.94
CA GLN A 146 6.83 -9.43 1.86
C GLN A 146 6.73 -10.06 3.25
N THR A 147 5.51 -10.25 3.78
CA THR A 147 5.33 -10.98 5.04
C THR A 147 5.85 -12.40 4.97
N LEU A 148 5.60 -13.13 3.86
CA LEU A 148 6.17 -14.47 3.66
C LEU A 148 7.69 -14.44 3.60
N THR A 149 8.26 -13.46 2.92
CA THR A 149 9.72 -13.25 2.82
C THR A 149 10.33 -13.06 4.22
N GLU A 150 9.72 -12.24 5.06
CA GLU A 150 10.17 -12.02 6.44
C GLU A 150 10.07 -13.29 7.28
N VAL A 151 8.93 -14.00 7.22
CA VAL A 151 8.74 -15.28 7.93
C VAL A 151 9.78 -16.31 7.51
N PHE A 152 10.01 -16.44 6.20
CA PHE A 152 10.97 -17.41 5.68
C PHE A 152 12.42 -17.02 5.95
N THR A 153 12.73 -15.73 5.99
CA THR A 153 14.05 -15.23 6.38
C THR A 153 14.33 -15.53 7.86
N GLN A 154 13.35 -15.27 8.74
CA GLN A 154 13.48 -15.57 10.18
C GLN A 154 13.60 -17.06 10.47
N ALA A 155 13.01 -17.91 9.62
CA ALA A 155 13.12 -19.37 9.75
C ALA A 155 14.52 -19.92 9.43
N GLY A 156 15.41 -19.12 8.83
CA GLY A 156 16.78 -19.53 8.48
C GLY A 156 16.79 -20.81 7.63
N ASP A 157 17.54 -21.81 8.04
CA ASP A 157 17.71 -23.09 7.33
C ASP A 157 16.58 -24.10 7.60
N ASN A 158 15.55 -23.71 8.36
CA ASN A 158 14.44 -24.62 8.62
C ASN A 158 13.59 -24.81 7.35
N MET A 159 13.69 -25.98 6.74
CA MET A 159 12.93 -26.40 5.55
C MET A 159 11.67 -27.20 5.91
N GLY A 160 11.37 -27.40 7.19
CA GLY A 160 10.18 -28.05 7.68
C GLY A 160 8.95 -27.14 7.73
N TRP A 161 7.87 -27.64 8.31
CA TRP A 161 6.68 -26.86 8.59
C TRP A 161 6.94 -25.85 9.70
N LEU A 162 6.63 -24.57 9.45
CA LEU A 162 6.88 -23.44 10.37
C LEU A 162 5.72 -23.21 11.35
N GLY A 163 4.63 -23.98 11.22
CA GLY A 163 3.44 -23.84 12.02
C GLY A 163 2.37 -22.97 11.37
N PHE A 164 1.26 -22.80 12.10
CA PHE A 164 0.10 -22.05 11.64
C PHE A 164 0.34 -20.53 11.72
N ASN A 165 0.17 -19.88 10.60
CA ASN A 165 0.23 -18.41 10.51
C ASN A 165 -1.20 -17.85 10.35
N ARG A 166 -1.58 -16.94 11.25
CA ARG A 166 -2.95 -16.37 11.29
C ARG A 166 -3.28 -15.49 10.07
N MET A 167 -2.31 -14.77 9.53
CA MET A 167 -2.51 -13.89 8.37
C MET A 167 -2.86 -14.69 7.11
N PHE A 168 -2.28 -15.89 6.97
CA PHE A 168 -2.49 -16.77 5.82
C PHE A 168 -3.51 -17.90 6.09
N GLU A 169 -3.98 -18.01 7.33
CA GLU A 169 -4.87 -19.08 7.79
C GLU A 169 -4.36 -20.47 7.38
N SER A 170 -3.06 -20.65 7.37
CA SER A 170 -2.39 -21.87 6.87
C SER A 170 -1.10 -22.15 7.63
N ASN A 171 -0.70 -23.44 7.61
CA ASN A 171 0.66 -23.80 7.96
C ASN A 171 1.61 -23.42 6.80
N LEU A 172 2.73 -22.81 7.14
CA LEU A 172 3.69 -22.33 6.15
C LEU A 172 4.90 -23.27 6.05
N ARG A 173 5.48 -23.34 4.87
CA ARG A 173 6.70 -24.09 4.57
C ARG A 173 7.41 -23.45 3.38
N LYS A 174 8.74 -23.43 3.41
CA LYS A 174 9.56 -23.07 2.24
C LYS A 174 9.42 -24.13 1.14
N THR A 175 9.55 -23.70 -0.11
CA THR A 175 9.67 -24.61 -1.25
C THR A 175 10.99 -25.39 -1.13
N SER A 176 10.96 -26.68 -1.42
CA SER A 176 12.14 -27.51 -1.45
C SER A 176 13.07 -27.08 -2.60
N GLU A 177 14.36 -26.97 -2.34
CA GLU A 177 15.39 -26.91 -3.37
C GLU A 177 15.64 -28.36 -3.83
N GLU A 178 15.59 -28.64 -5.15
CA GLU A 178 15.96 -29.94 -5.71
C GLU A 178 17.48 -30.08 -5.79
#